data_966d1c48859f203d3c45413a396c5fb1
#
_entry.id   966d1c48859f203d3c45413a396c5fb1
#
_cell.length_a   1.000
_cell.length_b   1.000
_cell.length_c   1.000
_cell.angle_alpha   90.00
_cell.angle_beta   90.00
_cell.angle_gamma   90.00
#
_symmetry.space_group_name_H-M   'P 1'
#
loop_
_entity.id
_entity.type
_entity.pdbx_description
1 polymer ?
#
loop_
_entity_poly.entity_id
_entity_poly.type
_entity_poly.pdbx_seq_one_letter_code
_entity_poly.pdbx_strand_id
1 'polypeptide(L)'
;YALHNPFYRIGTYDFAFYKRNKIQILSVNQGRFVYGAKCYFLYILHIFNVDSAIGKYRRGDKMETYAIKNLSFRYPETGIDVLKDITFSVNEGEFITVCGPSGCGKSTLLRHLKPDLSPHGVLSGEIFFEEKPISDLSHREQSSKIGFVMQSPENQIVTDKVWHELAFGLESLGYDNNTIRKRVAETASFFGIQNYFEKNVLELSGGQKQILNLASIMAMQPSVLILDEPTSQLDPIAASEFLHCVSRINHELGTTVIITEHRLDEVLPLSDRVLVIENNGISAFDSPQKVGKILKEKDSKTFLSMPAPMQIWQAVTENDNTDCPVTVPSGKKWLSEYAQNHKMYELTPENIQKHSDKEAVSLNDIWFRYEKSGADVLKGLSLKIYQGEFAAILGGNGMGKSTALSIICSLNKPYRGKVEISPLNKNSFDTLVAVLPQNPQTLFLKKTVLEDLYEVFDGRKISKEEKERRVTAAVKLCRL
;
A
#
# COMPACT_ATOMS: atom_id res chain seq x y z
N TYR A 1 -32.86 30.34 26.85
CA TYR A 1 -33.41 28.97 27.01
C TYR A 1 -32.43 28.16 27.81
N ALA A 2 -32.78 27.89 29.07
CA ALA A 2 -31.98 27.18 30.04
C ALA A 2 -31.98 25.69 29.73
N LEU A 3 -30.81 25.08 29.43
CA LEU A 3 -30.62 23.64 29.39
C LEU A 3 -30.09 23.17 30.74
N HIS A 4 -30.88 22.36 31.40
CA HIS A 4 -30.57 21.67 32.64
C HIS A 4 -29.39 20.74 32.48
N ASN A 5 -28.42 20.85 33.36
CA ASN A 5 -27.20 20.08 33.44
C ASN A 5 -27.37 19.00 34.53
N PRO A 6 -27.46 17.69 34.20
CA PRO A 6 -27.47 16.67 35.23
C PRO A 6 -26.03 16.33 35.65
N PHE A 7 -25.67 16.71 36.85
CA PHE A 7 -24.45 16.28 37.54
C PHE A 7 -24.67 14.87 38.12
N TYR A 8 -23.93 13.88 37.62
CA TYR A 8 -23.79 12.61 38.31
C TYR A 8 -22.51 12.61 39.15
N ARG A 9 -22.67 12.36 40.46
CA ARG A 9 -21.58 12.08 41.40
C ARG A 9 -21.13 10.63 41.19
N ILE A 10 -19.90 10.40 40.73
CA ILE A 10 -19.32 9.06 40.59
C ILE A 10 -18.14 8.98 41.55
N GLY A 11 -18.08 7.86 42.30
CA GLY A 11 -17.04 7.56 43.27
C GLY A 11 -15.63 7.46 42.70
N THR A 12 -14.64 7.28 43.56
CA THR A 12 -13.23 7.09 43.21
C THR A 12 -13.03 5.93 42.22
N TYR A 13 -12.37 6.20 41.10
CA TYR A 13 -11.95 5.19 40.15
C TYR A 13 -10.42 5.24 39.98
N ASP A 14 -9.79 4.09 40.03
CA ASP A 14 -8.37 3.92 39.77
C ASP A 14 -8.17 3.72 38.26
N PHE A 15 -7.31 4.53 37.64
CA PHE A 15 -6.98 4.45 36.25
C PHE A 15 -5.54 3.98 36.06
N ALA A 16 -5.35 2.97 35.23
CA ALA A 16 -4.03 2.50 34.81
C ALA A 16 -3.64 3.13 33.47
N PHE A 17 -2.48 3.79 33.42
CA PHE A 17 -1.91 4.33 32.19
C PHE A 17 -0.62 3.60 31.87
N TYR A 18 -0.46 3.28 30.58
CA TYR A 18 0.78 2.71 30.06
C TYR A 18 1.67 3.83 29.51
N LYS A 19 2.85 4.01 30.11
CA LYS A 19 3.87 4.92 29.61
C LYS A 19 5.22 4.22 29.66
N ARG A 20 5.76 3.87 28.47
CA ARG A 20 7.10 3.28 28.30
C ARG A 20 7.42 2.16 29.31
N ASN A 21 6.81 1.00 29.12
CA ASN A 21 7.08 -0.23 29.91
C ASN A 21 6.80 -0.17 31.43
N LYS A 22 5.95 0.73 31.90
CA LYS A 22 5.47 0.73 33.28
C LYS A 22 4.00 1.10 33.35
N ILE A 23 3.23 0.28 34.08
CA ILE A 23 1.84 0.61 34.42
C ILE A 23 1.88 1.56 35.62
N GLN A 24 1.38 2.77 35.46
CA GLN A 24 1.12 3.69 36.55
C GLN A 24 -0.37 3.74 36.86
N ILE A 25 -0.73 3.33 38.07
CA ILE A 25 -2.09 3.47 38.58
C ILE A 25 -2.19 4.84 39.24
N LEU A 26 -3.01 5.71 38.68
CA LEU A 26 -3.33 7.02 39.25
C LEU A 26 -4.74 6.98 39.84
N SER A 27 -4.83 7.11 41.15
CA SER A 27 -6.11 7.39 41.83
C SER A 27 -6.44 8.85 41.66
N VAL A 28 -7.62 9.18 41.10
CA VAL A 28 -8.07 10.55 40.90
C VAL A 28 -9.24 10.83 41.85
N ASN A 29 -8.97 11.62 42.87
CA ASN A 29 -10.00 12.22 43.69
C ASN A 29 -10.56 13.47 42.99
N GLN A 30 -11.84 13.42 42.71
CA GLN A 30 -12.74 14.53 42.35
C GLN A 30 -12.12 15.77 41.63
N GLY A 31 -12.08 15.74 40.29
CA GLY A 31 -11.77 16.88 39.46
C GLY A 31 -12.61 16.93 38.18
N ARG A 32 -13.00 18.12 37.73
CA ARG A 32 -13.81 18.35 36.53
C ARG A 32 -13.05 17.91 35.25
N PHE A 33 -13.69 17.06 34.42
CA PHE A 33 -13.20 16.69 33.10
C PHE A 33 -13.99 17.32 31.96
N VAL A 34 -13.30 17.68 30.87
CA VAL A 34 -13.88 18.24 29.64
C VAL A 34 -14.47 17.10 28.78
N TYR A 35 -15.67 17.32 28.25
CA TYR A 35 -16.58 16.30 27.68
C TYR A 35 -16.06 15.46 26.49
N GLY A 36 -15.04 15.91 25.75
CA GLY A 36 -14.57 15.22 24.56
C GLY A 36 -13.66 14.00 24.80
N ALA A 37 -12.78 14.05 25.80
CA ALA A 37 -11.80 12.99 26.06
C ALA A 37 -12.41 11.77 26.79
N LYS A 38 -13.52 11.97 27.50
CA LYS A 38 -14.16 10.94 28.31
C LYS A 38 -14.93 9.89 27.51
N CYS A 39 -15.57 10.32 26.41
CA CYS A 39 -16.28 9.39 25.51
C CYS A 39 -15.31 8.50 24.75
N TYR A 40 -14.15 9.02 24.33
CA TYR A 40 -13.15 8.25 23.58
C TYR A 40 -12.48 7.16 24.42
N PHE A 41 -12.18 7.47 25.69
CA PHE A 41 -11.50 6.52 26.59
C PHE A 41 -12.42 5.39 27.07
N LEU A 42 -13.68 5.69 27.43
CA LEU A 42 -14.68 4.68 27.75
C LEU A 42 -15.07 3.84 26.51
N TYR A 43 -14.99 4.42 25.33
CA TYR A 43 -15.22 3.77 24.06
C TYR A 43 -14.15 2.72 23.76
N ILE A 44 -12.87 3.04 23.98
CA ILE A 44 -11.73 2.11 23.83
C ILE A 44 -11.82 0.97 24.85
N LEU A 45 -12.11 1.26 26.12
CA LEU A 45 -12.21 0.25 27.18
C LEU A 45 -13.38 -0.74 26.98
N HIS A 46 -14.45 -0.32 26.29
CA HIS A 46 -15.65 -1.15 26.09
C HIS A 46 -15.59 -1.98 24.80
N ILE A 47 -14.83 -1.50 23.78
CA ILE A 47 -14.57 -2.25 22.55
C ILE A 47 -13.66 -3.46 22.82
N PHE A 48 -12.71 -3.29 23.75
CA PHE A 48 -11.76 -4.34 24.11
C PHE A 48 -12.15 -4.94 25.45
N ASN A 49 -12.34 -6.27 25.45
CA ASN A 49 -12.53 -7.08 26.65
C ASN A 49 -11.24 -7.03 27.48
N VAL A 50 -10.99 -5.90 28.17
CA VAL A 50 -9.74 -5.59 28.88
C VAL A 50 -9.45 -6.63 29.98
N ASP A 51 -10.48 -7.30 30.51
CA ASP A 51 -10.33 -8.34 31.54
C ASP A 51 -9.53 -9.55 31.04
N SER A 52 -9.58 -9.89 29.75
CA SER A 52 -8.77 -10.96 29.19
C SER A 52 -7.31 -10.56 28.93
N ALA A 53 -7.06 -9.27 28.67
CA ALA A 53 -5.71 -8.74 28.40
C ALA A 53 -4.90 -8.58 29.70
N ILE A 54 -5.51 -8.11 30.81
CA ILE A 54 -4.82 -7.87 32.08
C ILE A 54 -4.24 -9.15 32.68
N GLY A 55 -4.90 -10.31 32.46
CA GLY A 55 -4.41 -11.61 32.93
C GLY A 55 -3.12 -12.07 32.24
N LYS A 56 -2.92 -11.72 30.98
CA LYS A 56 -1.79 -12.14 30.15
C LYS A 56 -0.54 -11.25 30.35
N TYR A 57 -0.70 -9.96 30.64
CA TYR A 57 0.42 -9.01 30.80
C TYR A 57 1.27 -9.19 32.09
N ARG A 58 0.90 -10.11 32.99
CA ARG A 58 1.66 -10.34 34.23
C ARG A 58 2.99 -11.09 34.04
N ARG A 59 3.32 -11.59 32.83
CA ARG A 59 4.51 -12.42 32.58
C ARG A 59 5.65 -11.77 31.81
N GLY A 60 5.61 -10.54 31.41
CA GLY A 60 6.77 -9.86 30.80
C GLY A 60 7.28 -10.41 29.45
N ASP A 61 6.79 -11.57 29.00
CA ASP A 61 7.13 -12.20 27.74
C ASP A 61 6.13 -11.72 26.67
N LYS A 62 6.64 -11.13 25.58
CA LYS A 62 5.82 -10.82 24.40
C LYS A 62 5.33 -12.16 23.85
N MET A 63 4.01 -12.34 23.77
CA MET A 63 3.45 -13.55 23.14
C MET A 63 3.69 -13.50 21.62
N GLU A 64 4.23 -14.60 21.09
CA GLU A 64 4.37 -14.76 19.66
C GLU A 64 3.00 -14.99 19.03
N THR A 65 2.61 -14.12 18.12
CA THR A 65 1.37 -14.27 17.31
C THR A 65 1.59 -15.27 16.19
N TYR A 66 2.72 -15.15 15.49
CA TYR A 66 3.15 -16.13 14.49
C TYR A 66 4.56 -16.64 14.82
N ALA A 67 4.78 -17.94 14.65
CA ALA A 67 6.10 -18.54 14.54
C ALA A 67 6.16 -19.38 13.26
N ILE A 68 7.05 -19.00 12.34
CA ILE A 68 7.30 -19.65 11.06
C ILE A 68 8.63 -20.37 11.16
N LYS A 69 8.66 -21.67 10.84
CA LYS A 69 9.85 -22.52 10.95
C LYS A 69 10.13 -23.26 9.66
N ASN A 70 11.27 -22.96 9.03
CA ASN A 70 11.82 -23.62 7.85
C ASN A 70 10.79 -23.74 6.70
N LEU A 71 9.96 -22.69 6.51
CA LEU A 71 8.91 -22.70 5.50
C LEU A 71 9.53 -22.63 4.09
N SER A 72 9.23 -23.64 3.28
CA SER A 72 9.59 -23.66 1.86
C SER A 72 8.36 -23.98 1.03
N PHE A 73 8.22 -23.31 -0.13
CA PHE A 73 7.05 -23.48 -0.99
C PHE A 73 7.43 -23.43 -2.46
N ARG A 74 6.81 -24.33 -3.24
CA ARG A 74 6.94 -24.43 -4.70
C ARG A 74 5.58 -24.56 -5.34
N TYR A 75 5.33 -23.74 -6.37
CA TYR A 75 4.15 -23.92 -7.22
C TYR A 75 4.27 -25.19 -8.08
N PRO A 76 3.15 -25.85 -8.42
CA PRO A 76 3.15 -26.92 -9.41
C PRO A 76 3.78 -26.41 -10.71
N GLU A 77 4.48 -27.25 -11.43
CA GLU A 77 5.07 -26.96 -12.74
C GLU A 77 6.29 -26.02 -12.79
N THR A 78 6.60 -25.24 -11.74
CA THR A 78 7.71 -24.27 -11.80
C THR A 78 9.09 -24.88 -11.55
N GLY A 79 9.17 -26.03 -10.85
CA GLY A 79 10.44 -26.67 -10.49
C GLY A 79 11.34 -25.86 -9.54
N ILE A 80 10.99 -24.62 -9.21
CA ILE A 80 11.79 -23.69 -8.40
C ILE A 80 11.03 -23.34 -7.13
N ASP A 81 11.70 -23.34 -5.97
CA ASP A 81 11.12 -22.89 -4.71
C ASP A 81 10.95 -21.37 -4.76
N VAL A 82 9.71 -20.90 -4.53
CA VAL A 82 9.38 -19.47 -4.43
C VAL A 82 9.70 -18.94 -3.02
N LEU A 83 9.56 -19.79 -2.02
CA LEU A 83 10.01 -19.54 -0.64
C LEU A 83 10.96 -20.67 -0.26
N LYS A 84 12.10 -20.34 0.35
CA LYS A 84 13.12 -21.31 0.73
C LYS A 84 13.59 -21.03 2.15
N ASP A 85 13.35 -21.98 3.05
CA ASP A 85 13.84 -22.01 4.43
C ASP A 85 13.54 -20.72 5.21
N ILE A 86 12.32 -20.22 5.09
CA ILE A 86 11.85 -19.00 5.74
C ILE A 86 11.58 -19.28 7.22
N THR A 87 12.32 -18.63 8.12
CA THR A 87 12.18 -18.76 9.57
C THR A 87 12.17 -17.39 10.22
N PHE A 88 11.04 -17.02 10.87
CA PHE A 88 10.90 -15.78 11.64
C PHE A 88 9.70 -15.87 12.59
N SER A 89 9.61 -14.93 13.54
CA SER A 89 8.45 -14.81 14.43
C SER A 89 7.90 -13.40 14.46
N VAL A 90 6.61 -13.28 14.73
CA VAL A 90 5.86 -12.02 14.85
C VAL A 90 5.25 -11.96 16.25
N ASN A 91 5.48 -10.87 16.95
CA ASN A 91 4.93 -10.65 18.29
C ASN A 91 3.58 -9.94 18.24
N GLU A 92 2.78 -10.08 19.30
CA GLU A 92 1.50 -9.39 19.47
C GLU A 92 1.69 -7.87 19.42
N GLY A 93 0.83 -7.20 18.66
CA GLY A 93 0.83 -5.74 18.47
C GLY A 93 1.98 -5.19 17.65
N GLU A 94 2.79 -6.04 17.02
CA GLU A 94 3.93 -5.62 16.21
C GLU A 94 3.51 -5.17 14.82
N PHE A 95 4.16 -4.13 14.29
CA PHE A 95 4.00 -3.66 12.91
C PHE A 95 5.19 -4.14 12.07
N ILE A 96 4.96 -5.10 11.17
CA ILE A 96 6.00 -5.67 10.31
C ILE A 96 5.76 -5.30 8.85
N THR A 97 6.78 -4.72 8.21
CA THR A 97 6.80 -4.52 6.76
C THR A 97 7.60 -5.62 6.08
N VAL A 98 7.01 -6.24 5.07
CA VAL A 98 7.67 -7.24 4.21
C VAL A 98 8.01 -6.59 2.87
N CYS A 99 9.27 -6.53 2.51
CA CYS A 99 9.73 -5.93 1.27
C CYS A 99 10.73 -6.81 0.51
N GLY A 100 11.05 -6.44 -0.72
CA GLY A 100 11.93 -7.17 -1.63
C GLY A 100 11.50 -7.02 -3.08
N PRO A 101 12.27 -7.50 -4.05
CA PRO A 101 11.99 -7.41 -5.47
C PRO A 101 10.62 -7.98 -5.86
N SER A 102 10.06 -7.54 -7.00
CA SER A 102 8.84 -8.16 -7.54
C SER A 102 9.10 -9.63 -7.86
N GLY A 103 8.13 -10.50 -7.52
CA GLY A 103 8.24 -11.94 -7.75
C GLY A 103 9.08 -12.73 -6.73
N CYS A 104 9.64 -12.09 -5.69
CA CYS A 104 10.44 -12.80 -4.66
C CYS A 104 9.61 -13.62 -3.65
N GLY A 105 8.28 -13.69 -3.80
CA GLY A 105 7.42 -14.53 -2.95
C GLY A 105 6.69 -13.81 -1.81
N LYS A 106 6.69 -12.46 -1.72
CA LYS A 106 6.00 -11.70 -0.67
C LYS A 106 4.53 -12.08 -0.49
N SER A 107 3.74 -11.94 -1.56
CA SER A 107 2.31 -12.29 -1.54
C SER A 107 2.07 -13.78 -1.27
N THR A 108 2.97 -14.65 -1.74
CA THR A 108 2.94 -16.09 -1.45
C THR A 108 3.12 -16.32 0.04
N LEU A 109 4.10 -15.67 0.67
CA LEU A 109 4.32 -15.77 2.12
C LEU A 109 3.07 -15.28 2.89
N LEU A 110 2.55 -14.10 2.56
CA LEU A 110 1.37 -13.55 3.24
C LEU A 110 0.15 -14.47 3.16
N ARG A 111 -0.08 -15.10 2.00
CA ARG A 111 -1.19 -16.04 1.82
C ARG A 111 -1.06 -17.30 2.66
N HIS A 112 0.16 -17.79 2.89
CA HIS A 112 0.37 -18.94 3.80
C HIS A 112 0.10 -18.61 5.27
N LEU A 113 0.11 -17.32 5.66
CA LEU A 113 -0.29 -16.90 7.01
C LEU A 113 -1.81 -16.93 7.25
N LYS A 114 -2.61 -17.17 6.20
CA LYS A 114 -4.05 -17.42 6.28
C LYS A 114 -4.40 -18.66 5.44
N PRO A 115 -4.61 -19.83 6.07
CA PRO A 115 -4.77 -21.11 5.36
C PRO A 115 -5.83 -21.11 4.26
N ASP A 116 -6.95 -20.42 4.47
CA ASP A 116 -8.02 -20.28 3.45
C ASP A 116 -7.54 -19.62 2.14
N LEU A 117 -6.43 -18.89 2.17
CA LEU A 117 -5.83 -18.23 1.00
C LEU A 117 -4.55 -18.90 0.52
N SER A 118 -4.13 -19.99 1.17
CA SER A 118 -2.88 -20.68 0.85
C SER A 118 -2.89 -21.21 -0.58
N PRO A 119 -1.90 -20.88 -1.41
CA PRO A 119 -1.86 -21.34 -2.78
C PRO A 119 -1.59 -22.84 -2.85
N HIS A 120 -2.11 -23.48 -3.90
CA HIS A 120 -1.83 -24.89 -4.15
C HIS A 120 -0.38 -25.11 -4.58
N GLY A 121 0.29 -26.08 -4.00
CA GLY A 121 1.69 -26.39 -4.29
C GLY A 121 2.31 -27.36 -3.27
N VAL A 122 3.63 -27.50 -3.34
CA VAL A 122 4.41 -28.30 -2.40
C VAL A 122 4.91 -27.41 -1.28
N LEU A 123 4.35 -27.59 -0.08
CA LEU A 123 4.70 -26.86 1.14
C LEU A 123 5.49 -27.76 2.09
N SER A 124 6.54 -27.24 2.69
CA SER A 124 7.28 -27.87 3.81
C SER A 124 7.59 -26.84 4.89
N GLY A 125 7.90 -27.30 6.09
CA GLY A 125 8.04 -26.46 7.29
C GLY A 125 6.72 -26.29 8.04
N GLU A 126 6.73 -25.45 9.08
CA GLU A 126 5.61 -25.32 10.00
C GLU A 126 5.28 -23.84 10.24
N ILE A 127 3.99 -23.54 10.36
CA ILE A 127 3.49 -22.22 10.76
C ILE A 127 2.63 -22.41 12.01
N PHE A 128 2.94 -21.68 13.04
CA PHE A 128 2.15 -21.63 14.28
C PHE A 128 1.48 -20.26 14.38
N PHE A 129 0.25 -20.26 14.85
CA PHE A 129 -0.55 -19.08 15.19
C PHE A 129 -1.00 -19.20 16.64
N GLU A 130 -0.62 -18.25 17.51
CA GLU A 130 -0.91 -18.28 18.96
C GLU A 130 -0.55 -19.66 19.55
N GLU A 131 0.68 -20.15 19.28
CA GLU A 131 1.24 -21.45 19.74
C GLU A 131 0.57 -22.71 19.14
N LYS A 132 -0.48 -22.58 18.33
CA LYS A 132 -1.15 -23.70 17.65
C LYS A 132 -0.69 -23.84 16.21
N PRO A 133 -0.54 -25.05 15.66
CA PRO A 133 -0.34 -25.22 14.23
C PRO A 133 -1.46 -24.50 13.47
N ILE A 134 -1.10 -23.73 12.45
CA ILE A 134 -2.07 -22.92 11.72
C ILE A 134 -3.13 -23.77 10.98
N SER A 135 -2.74 -25.01 10.63
CA SER A 135 -3.65 -26.03 10.04
C SER A 135 -4.80 -26.44 10.96
N ASP A 136 -4.64 -26.28 12.26
CA ASP A 136 -5.60 -26.73 13.28
C ASP A 136 -6.64 -25.64 13.59
N LEU A 137 -6.50 -24.45 12.99
CA LEU A 137 -7.47 -23.38 13.14
C LEU A 137 -8.74 -23.70 12.33
N SER A 138 -9.88 -23.62 12.99
CA SER A 138 -11.18 -23.71 12.31
C SER A 138 -11.37 -22.53 11.35
N HIS A 139 -12.18 -22.70 10.29
CA HIS A 139 -12.53 -21.61 9.37
C HIS A 139 -13.08 -20.37 10.09
N ARG A 140 -13.85 -20.58 11.17
CA ARG A 140 -14.37 -19.48 11.99
C ARG A 140 -13.25 -18.70 12.70
N GLU A 141 -12.27 -19.41 13.28
CA GLU A 141 -11.11 -18.78 13.93
C GLU A 141 -10.26 -18.03 12.92
N GLN A 142 -9.98 -18.62 11.76
CA GLN A 142 -9.24 -17.96 10.68
C GLN A 142 -9.92 -16.67 10.21
N SER A 143 -11.25 -16.73 9.98
CA SER A 143 -12.03 -15.58 9.51
C SER A 143 -12.16 -14.49 10.56
N SER A 144 -12.27 -14.82 11.84
CA SER A 144 -12.44 -13.85 12.92
C SER A 144 -11.14 -13.28 13.47
N LYS A 145 -10.04 -14.06 13.47
CA LYS A 145 -8.77 -13.65 14.07
C LYS A 145 -7.75 -13.10 13.08
N ILE A 146 -7.80 -13.53 11.81
CA ILE A 146 -6.83 -13.15 10.78
C ILE A 146 -7.55 -12.36 9.68
N GLY A 147 -7.46 -11.03 9.74
CA GLY A 147 -7.91 -10.14 8.68
C GLY A 147 -6.92 -10.14 7.51
N PHE A 148 -7.42 -10.15 6.28
CA PHE A 148 -6.59 -10.08 5.08
C PHE A 148 -7.16 -9.04 4.10
N VAL A 149 -6.35 -8.04 3.74
CA VAL A 149 -6.68 -7.01 2.74
C VAL A 149 -5.90 -7.31 1.47
N MET A 150 -6.63 -7.53 0.37
CA MET A 150 -6.04 -7.80 -0.94
C MET A 150 -5.63 -6.51 -1.65
N GLN A 151 -4.75 -6.63 -2.64
CA GLN A 151 -4.26 -5.53 -3.47
C GLN A 151 -5.38 -4.75 -4.18
N SER A 152 -6.43 -5.45 -4.66
CA SER A 152 -7.58 -4.84 -5.32
C SER A 152 -8.84 -4.96 -4.46
N PRO A 153 -9.41 -3.85 -3.98
CA PRO A 153 -10.65 -3.88 -3.20
C PRO A 153 -11.84 -4.41 -3.99
N GLU A 154 -11.84 -4.25 -5.32
CA GLU A 154 -12.92 -4.70 -6.19
C GLU A 154 -13.06 -6.23 -6.23
N ASN A 155 -11.98 -6.96 -5.93
CA ASN A 155 -12.00 -8.42 -5.84
C ASN A 155 -12.46 -8.92 -4.47
N GLN A 156 -12.64 -8.05 -3.49
CA GLN A 156 -12.92 -8.41 -2.10
C GLN A 156 -14.28 -7.90 -1.62
N ILE A 157 -14.73 -6.74 -2.10
CA ILE A 157 -16.05 -6.18 -1.80
C ILE A 157 -17.13 -7.04 -2.47
N VAL A 158 -18.11 -7.49 -1.69
CA VAL A 158 -19.14 -8.45 -2.10
C VAL A 158 -20.51 -7.79 -2.27
N THR A 159 -20.82 -6.78 -1.46
CA THR A 159 -22.15 -6.18 -1.41
C THR A 159 -22.26 -4.89 -2.23
N ASP A 160 -23.47 -4.43 -2.50
CA ASP A 160 -23.74 -3.22 -3.28
C ASP A 160 -23.83 -1.95 -2.41
N LYS A 161 -24.04 -2.06 -1.09
CA LYS A 161 -24.17 -0.95 -0.15
C LYS A 161 -23.06 -0.93 0.87
N VAL A 162 -22.59 0.27 1.20
CA VAL A 162 -21.52 0.48 2.18
C VAL A 162 -21.85 -0.11 3.54
N TRP A 163 -23.03 0.18 4.10
CA TRP A 163 -23.43 -0.35 5.39
C TRP A 163 -23.53 -1.88 5.41
N HIS A 164 -23.97 -2.48 4.29
CA HIS A 164 -24.10 -3.93 4.17
C HIS A 164 -22.72 -4.60 4.10
N GLU A 165 -21.78 -4.00 3.39
CA GLU A 165 -20.39 -4.48 3.35
C GLU A 165 -19.75 -4.51 4.75
N LEU A 166 -19.99 -3.48 5.58
CA LEU A 166 -19.56 -3.47 6.97
C LEU A 166 -20.20 -4.57 7.83
N ALA A 167 -21.44 -4.95 7.54
CA ALA A 167 -22.18 -5.97 8.27
C ALA A 167 -21.85 -7.39 7.80
N PHE A 168 -21.48 -7.59 6.53
CA PHE A 168 -21.40 -8.88 5.85
C PHE A 168 -20.54 -9.91 6.59
N GLY A 169 -19.34 -9.52 7.04
CA GLY A 169 -18.44 -10.40 7.78
C GLY A 169 -19.03 -10.84 9.14
N LEU A 170 -19.71 -9.92 9.82
CA LEU A 170 -20.35 -10.21 11.10
C LEU A 170 -21.57 -11.13 10.96
N GLU A 171 -22.36 -10.92 9.90
CA GLU A 171 -23.50 -11.79 9.56
C GLU A 171 -23.03 -13.21 9.22
N SER A 172 -21.96 -13.31 8.43
CA SER A 172 -21.34 -14.60 8.05
C SER A 172 -20.80 -15.36 9.27
N LEU A 173 -20.32 -14.64 10.28
CA LEU A 173 -19.88 -15.22 11.56
C LEU A 173 -21.05 -15.52 12.51
N GLY A 174 -22.28 -15.20 12.15
CA GLY A 174 -23.50 -15.50 12.94
C GLY A 174 -23.64 -14.67 14.21
N TYR A 175 -23.18 -13.41 14.21
CA TYR A 175 -23.46 -12.49 15.32
C TYR A 175 -24.92 -12.07 15.35
N ASP A 176 -25.43 -11.74 16.54
CA ASP A 176 -26.78 -11.22 16.69
C ASP A 176 -26.92 -9.77 16.15
N ASN A 177 -28.15 -9.39 15.77
CA ASN A 177 -28.43 -8.09 15.15
C ASN A 177 -28.01 -6.89 16.01
N ASN A 178 -28.06 -6.99 17.33
CA ASN A 178 -27.69 -5.88 18.22
C ASN A 178 -26.17 -5.69 18.21
N THR A 179 -25.42 -6.79 18.26
CA THR A 179 -23.95 -6.78 18.13
C THR A 179 -23.51 -6.27 16.76
N ILE A 180 -24.18 -6.72 15.67
CA ILE A 180 -23.88 -6.25 14.31
C ILE A 180 -24.09 -4.74 14.22
N ARG A 181 -25.26 -4.22 14.61
CA ARG A 181 -25.55 -2.78 14.56
C ARG A 181 -24.55 -1.95 15.36
N LYS A 182 -24.17 -2.41 16.55
CA LYS A 182 -23.21 -1.75 17.41
C LYS A 182 -21.83 -1.69 16.72
N ARG A 183 -21.30 -2.83 16.28
CA ARG A 183 -19.97 -2.91 15.65
C ARG A 183 -19.91 -2.13 14.33
N VAL A 184 -20.95 -2.20 13.50
CA VAL A 184 -21.04 -1.43 12.25
C VAL A 184 -21.01 0.07 12.53
N ALA A 185 -21.77 0.55 13.51
CA ALA A 185 -21.78 1.97 13.89
C ALA A 185 -20.41 2.43 14.43
N GLU A 186 -19.80 1.63 15.29
CA GLU A 186 -18.47 1.87 15.85
C GLU A 186 -17.41 1.92 14.74
N THR A 187 -17.42 0.95 13.85
CA THR A 187 -16.48 0.87 12.72
C THR A 187 -16.68 2.06 11.77
N ALA A 188 -17.93 2.35 11.39
CA ALA A 188 -18.24 3.50 10.53
C ALA A 188 -17.73 4.82 11.14
N SER A 189 -17.84 4.97 12.47
CA SER A 189 -17.31 6.14 13.20
C SER A 189 -15.80 6.20 13.21
N PHE A 190 -15.12 5.09 13.47
CA PHE A 190 -13.64 5.02 13.51
C PHE A 190 -13.01 5.38 12.17
N PHE A 191 -13.58 4.86 11.07
CA PHE A 191 -13.06 5.06 9.72
C PHE A 191 -13.62 6.31 9.01
N GLY A 192 -14.53 7.08 9.63
CA GLY A 192 -15.11 8.29 9.04
C GLY A 192 -16.05 8.01 7.85
N ILE A 193 -16.70 6.85 7.84
CA ILE A 193 -17.55 6.37 6.72
C ILE A 193 -18.97 6.98 6.75
N GLN A 194 -19.35 7.70 7.81
CA GLN A 194 -20.72 8.18 8.05
C GLN A 194 -21.30 8.97 6.86
N ASN A 195 -20.46 9.78 6.19
CA ASN A 195 -20.91 10.66 5.10
C ASN A 195 -21.35 9.92 3.83
N TYR A 196 -20.96 8.63 3.69
CA TYR A 196 -21.31 7.81 2.53
C TYR A 196 -21.83 6.43 2.92
N PHE A 197 -22.29 6.29 4.16
CA PHE A 197 -22.80 5.05 4.74
C PHE A 197 -23.93 4.40 3.93
N GLU A 198 -24.86 5.24 3.40
CA GLU A 198 -26.02 4.79 2.62
C GLU A 198 -25.73 4.67 1.10
N LYS A 199 -24.53 5.09 0.66
CA LYS A 199 -24.20 5.06 -0.76
C LYS A 199 -24.03 3.65 -1.30
N ASN A 200 -24.15 3.57 -2.63
CA ASN A 200 -23.75 2.39 -3.38
C ASN A 200 -22.21 2.33 -3.46
N VAL A 201 -21.63 1.14 -3.36
CA VAL A 201 -20.18 0.93 -3.45
C VAL A 201 -19.61 1.41 -4.79
N LEU A 202 -20.39 1.33 -5.87
CA LEU A 202 -19.98 1.81 -7.19
C LEU A 202 -19.78 3.35 -7.26
N GLU A 203 -20.38 4.10 -6.35
CA GLU A 203 -20.25 5.55 -6.27
C GLU A 203 -18.97 5.99 -5.53
N LEU A 204 -18.24 5.05 -4.92
CA LEU A 204 -17.06 5.34 -4.12
C LEU A 204 -15.82 5.53 -4.99
N SER A 205 -14.94 6.44 -4.57
CA SER A 205 -13.58 6.51 -5.12
C SER A 205 -12.75 5.27 -4.74
N GLY A 206 -11.66 5.02 -5.46
CA GLY A 206 -10.75 3.91 -5.16
C GLY A 206 -10.23 3.93 -3.71
N GLY A 207 -9.87 5.11 -3.19
CA GLY A 207 -9.46 5.27 -1.79
C GLY A 207 -10.58 4.96 -0.80
N GLN A 208 -11.81 5.41 -1.08
CA GLN A 208 -12.97 5.10 -0.25
C GLN A 208 -13.31 3.61 -0.26
N LYS A 209 -13.20 2.93 -1.42
CA LYS A 209 -13.37 1.48 -1.52
C LYS A 209 -12.33 0.73 -0.67
N GLN A 210 -11.08 1.18 -0.70
CA GLN A 210 -10.01 0.55 0.07
C GLN A 210 -10.20 0.76 1.59
N ILE A 211 -10.63 1.94 2.02
CA ILE A 211 -11.00 2.20 3.42
C ILE A 211 -12.21 1.36 3.83
N LEU A 212 -13.23 1.22 2.97
CA LEU A 212 -14.39 0.37 3.22
C LEU A 212 -13.98 -1.10 3.39
N ASN A 213 -13.12 -1.60 2.51
CA ASN A 213 -12.58 -2.95 2.59
C ASN A 213 -11.83 -3.21 3.90
N LEU A 214 -10.95 -2.27 4.30
CA LEU A 214 -10.26 -2.34 5.59
C LEU A 214 -11.27 -2.31 6.75
N ALA A 215 -12.26 -1.44 6.70
CA ALA A 215 -13.28 -1.28 7.73
C ALA A 215 -14.15 -2.53 7.89
N SER A 216 -14.56 -3.18 6.79
CA SER A 216 -15.36 -4.42 6.83
C SER A 216 -14.62 -5.57 7.53
N ILE A 217 -13.31 -5.67 7.31
CA ILE A 217 -12.44 -6.63 7.99
C ILE A 217 -12.30 -6.26 9.47
N MET A 218 -12.05 -4.99 9.78
CA MET A 218 -11.88 -4.53 11.16
C MET A 218 -13.18 -4.59 11.99
N ALA A 219 -14.35 -4.61 11.36
CA ALA A 219 -15.63 -4.85 12.05
C ALA A 219 -15.64 -6.21 12.78
N MET A 220 -14.92 -7.21 12.27
CA MET A 220 -14.76 -8.52 12.92
C MET A 220 -13.79 -8.50 14.11
N GLN A 221 -13.00 -7.43 14.28
CA GLN A 221 -11.98 -7.24 15.32
C GLN A 221 -10.89 -8.32 15.31
N PRO A 222 -10.17 -8.52 14.20
CA PRO A 222 -9.11 -9.50 14.11
C PRO A 222 -7.92 -9.13 15.01
N SER A 223 -7.23 -10.14 15.55
CA SER A 223 -5.98 -9.94 16.31
C SER A 223 -4.79 -9.64 15.38
N VAL A 224 -4.87 -10.08 14.12
CA VAL A 224 -3.86 -9.82 13.09
C VAL A 224 -4.51 -9.26 11.83
N LEU A 225 -3.85 -8.27 11.24
CA LEU A 225 -4.21 -7.67 9.96
C LEU A 225 -3.05 -7.87 8.98
N ILE A 226 -3.31 -8.63 7.91
CA ILE A 226 -2.37 -8.87 6.81
C ILE A 226 -2.81 -8.01 5.62
N LEU A 227 -1.88 -7.25 5.03
CA LEU A 227 -2.18 -6.36 3.91
C LEU A 227 -1.18 -6.62 2.76
N ASP A 228 -1.71 -7.01 1.60
CA ASP A 228 -0.90 -7.28 0.41
C ASP A 228 -0.99 -6.12 -0.58
N GLU A 229 0.02 -5.24 -0.58
CA GLU A 229 0.15 -4.03 -1.41
C GLU A 229 -1.12 -3.15 -1.44
N PRO A 230 -1.69 -2.79 -0.29
CA PRO A 230 -3.01 -2.18 -0.22
C PRO A 230 -3.08 -0.78 -0.84
N THR A 231 -1.93 -0.09 -1.01
CA THR A 231 -1.89 1.28 -1.56
C THR A 231 -1.52 1.33 -3.04
N SER A 232 -1.27 0.20 -3.68
CA SER A 232 -0.76 0.14 -5.07
C SER A 232 -1.64 0.83 -6.11
N GLN A 233 -2.96 0.88 -5.88
CA GLN A 233 -3.94 1.51 -6.78
C GLN A 233 -4.38 2.92 -6.32
N LEU A 234 -3.82 3.41 -5.22
CA LEU A 234 -4.18 4.69 -4.63
C LEU A 234 -3.27 5.83 -5.13
N ASP A 235 -3.83 7.03 -5.22
CA ASP A 235 -3.02 8.22 -5.37
C ASP A 235 -2.22 8.50 -4.07
N PRO A 236 -1.19 9.36 -4.10
CA PRO A 236 -0.34 9.60 -2.93
C PRO A 236 -1.11 10.07 -1.68
N ILE A 237 -2.15 10.87 -1.85
CA ILE A 237 -2.94 11.40 -0.71
C ILE A 237 -3.74 10.28 -0.07
N ALA A 238 -4.51 9.54 -0.88
CA ALA A 238 -5.30 8.41 -0.41
C ALA A 238 -4.43 7.29 0.19
N ALA A 239 -3.23 7.06 -0.36
CA ALA A 239 -2.28 6.09 0.17
C ALA A 239 -1.78 6.49 1.56
N SER A 240 -1.40 7.76 1.74
CA SER A 240 -0.95 8.28 3.04
C SER A 240 -2.07 8.21 4.08
N GLU A 241 -3.30 8.61 3.72
CA GLU A 241 -4.47 8.49 4.60
C GLU A 241 -4.74 7.04 5.00
N PHE A 242 -4.63 6.09 4.07
CA PHE A 242 -4.79 4.67 4.33
C PHE A 242 -3.73 4.15 5.31
N LEU A 243 -2.44 4.44 5.09
CA LEU A 243 -1.36 4.02 5.98
C LEU A 243 -1.48 4.64 7.37
N HIS A 244 -1.92 5.91 7.48
CA HIS A 244 -2.24 6.51 8.75
C HIS A 244 -3.37 5.78 9.47
N CYS A 245 -4.39 5.32 8.75
CA CYS A 245 -5.48 4.53 9.32
C CYS A 245 -4.97 3.18 9.84
N VAL A 246 -4.11 2.49 9.09
CA VAL A 246 -3.48 1.22 9.51
C VAL A 246 -2.59 1.43 10.74
N SER A 247 -1.82 2.52 10.79
CA SER A 247 -1.02 2.89 11.97
C SER A 247 -1.89 3.11 13.22
N ARG A 248 -3.05 3.78 13.08
CA ARG A 248 -4.00 3.94 14.18
C ARG A 248 -4.57 2.61 14.65
N ILE A 249 -4.91 1.70 13.75
CA ILE A 249 -5.35 0.34 14.09
C ILE A 249 -4.29 -0.37 14.95
N ASN A 250 -3.03 -0.31 14.55
CA ASN A 250 -1.95 -0.92 15.31
C ASN A 250 -1.76 -0.26 16.69
N HIS A 251 -1.62 1.07 16.74
CA HIS A 251 -1.30 1.79 17.98
C HIS A 251 -2.48 1.92 18.95
N GLU A 252 -3.71 2.17 18.45
CA GLU A 252 -4.89 2.40 19.28
C GLU A 252 -5.59 1.09 19.66
N LEU A 253 -5.62 0.12 18.73
CA LEU A 253 -6.33 -1.14 18.91
C LEU A 253 -5.40 -2.31 19.30
N GLY A 254 -4.09 -2.15 19.20
CA GLY A 254 -3.12 -3.21 19.51
C GLY A 254 -3.10 -4.35 18.49
N THR A 255 -3.73 -4.19 17.34
CA THR A 255 -3.77 -5.21 16.27
C THR A 255 -2.37 -5.41 15.69
N THR A 256 -1.92 -6.66 15.58
CA THR A 256 -0.66 -6.99 14.89
C THR A 256 -0.83 -6.73 13.39
N VAL A 257 0.14 -6.05 12.76
CA VAL A 257 0.09 -5.69 11.34
C VAL A 257 1.24 -6.33 10.59
N ILE A 258 0.94 -7.00 9.48
CA ILE A 258 1.93 -7.50 8.52
C ILE A 258 1.56 -6.94 7.15
N ILE A 259 2.41 -6.10 6.57
CA ILE A 259 2.12 -5.38 5.34
C ILE A 259 3.22 -5.55 4.30
N THR A 260 2.84 -5.78 3.04
CA THR A 260 3.73 -5.57 1.89
C THR A 260 3.45 -4.22 1.26
N GLU A 261 4.49 -3.46 0.94
CA GLU A 261 4.37 -2.16 0.28
C GLU A 261 5.56 -1.87 -0.61
N HIS A 262 5.32 -1.05 -1.65
CA HIS A 262 6.35 -0.48 -2.50
C HIS A 262 6.76 0.95 -2.09
N ARG A 263 5.89 1.65 -1.36
CA ARG A 263 6.13 3.01 -0.84
C ARG A 263 6.84 2.94 0.51
N LEU A 264 8.09 2.52 0.49
CA LEU A 264 8.85 2.29 1.71
C LEU A 264 9.12 3.56 2.51
N ASP A 265 9.14 4.74 1.87
CA ASP A 265 9.27 6.04 2.56
C ASP A 265 8.15 6.30 3.58
N GLU A 266 6.94 5.81 3.30
CA GLU A 266 5.77 6.04 4.15
C GLU A 266 5.58 4.92 5.20
N VAL A 267 5.92 3.67 4.86
CA VAL A 267 5.62 2.51 5.73
C VAL A 267 6.76 2.17 6.69
N LEU A 268 8.03 2.33 6.29
CA LEU A 268 9.16 1.99 7.18
C LEU A 268 9.22 2.82 8.46
N PRO A 269 8.84 4.12 8.48
CA PRO A 269 8.74 4.88 9.73
C PRO A 269 7.69 4.35 10.72
N LEU A 270 6.71 3.58 10.24
CA LEU A 270 5.65 2.97 11.05
C LEU A 270 6.03 1.58 11.56
N SER A 271 7.08 0.98 11.00
CA SER A 271 7.44 -0.42 11.23
C SER A 271 8.32 -0.60 12.47
N ASP A 272 7.98 -1.58 13.30
CA ASP A 272 8.86 -2.06 14.37
C ASP A 272 10.01 -2.87 13.78
N ARG A 273 9.70 -3.80 12.85
CA ARG A 273 10.68 -4.60 12.12
C ARG A 273 10.35 -4.71 10.63
N VAL A 274 11.38 -4.95 9.85
CA VAL A 274 11.30 -5.11 8.39
C VAL A 274 11.86 -6.47 8.00
N LEU A 275 11.07 -7.23 7.26
CA LEU A 275 11.45 -8.51 6.66
C LEU A 275 11.80 -8.28 5.19
N VAL A 276 13.05 -8.51 4.83
CA VAL A 276 13.52 -8.39 3.44
C VAL A 276 13.67 -9.78 2.84
N ILE A 277 12.94 -10.04 1.76
CA ILE A 277 13.01 -11.31 1.01
C ILE A 277 13.78 -11.07 -0.29
N GLU A 278 14.87 -11.80 -0.46
CA GLU A 278 15.68 -11.80 -1.68
C GLU A 278 16.10 -13.25 -2.00
N ASN A 279 16.21 -13.56 -3.28
CA ASN A 279 16.61 -14.89 -3.75
C ASN A 279 15.82 -16.01 -3.06
N ASN A 280 14.51 -15.79 -2.88
CA ASN A 280 13.54 -16.73 -2.30
C ASN A 280 13.72 -17.01 -0.80
N GLY A 281 14.67 -16.34 -0.12
CA GLY A 281 14.99 -16.47 1.32
C GLY A 281 14.97 -15.13 2.04
N ILE A 282 15.16 -15.18 3.37
CA ILE A 282 15.28 -13.98 4.21
C ILE A 282 16.68 -13.38 4.07
N SER A 283 16.76 -12.16 3.57
CA SER A 283 18.00 -11.39 3.51
C SER A 283 18.27 -10.62 4.81
N ALA A 284 17.23 -10.01 5.39
CA ALA A 284 17.33 -9.28 6.65
C ALA A 284 15.99 -9.33 7.39
N PHE A 285 16.04 -9.33 8.73
CA PHE A 285 14.86 -9.20 9.58
C PHE A 285 15.23 -8.55 10.90
N ASP A 286 15.04 -7.25 11.01
CA ASP A 286 15.32 -6.46 12.24
C ASP A 286 14.61 -5.08 12.12
N SER A 287 14.90 -4.16 13.04
CA SER A 287 14.43 -2.77 12.94
C SER A 287 14.89 -2.11 11.64
N PRO A 288 14.12 -1.12 11.11
CA PRO A 288 14.45 -0.47 9.83
C PRO A 288 15.90 0.04 9.76
N GLN A 289 16.42 0.59 10.86
CA GLN A 289 17.79 1.11 10.94
C GLN A 289 18.84 0.01 10.77
N LYS A 290 18.65 -1.13 11.43
CA LYS A 290 19.57 -2.27 11.32
C LYS A 290 19.47 -2.97 9.97
N VAL A 291 18.25 -3.06 9.42
CA VAL A 291 18.05 -3.58 8.06
C VAL A 291 18.83 -2.74 7.05
N GLY A 292 18.83 -1.41 7.18
CA GLY A 292 19.67 -0.55 6.35
C GLY A 292 21.16 -0.91 6.41
N LYS A 293 21.70 -1.16 7.61
CA LYS A 293 23.11 -1.60 7.78
C LYS A 293 23.36 -2.97 7.11
N ILE A 294 22.49 -3.96 7.37
CA ILE A 294 22.63 -5.31 6.82
C ILE A 294 22.58 -5.30 5.28
N LEU A 295 21.66 -4.54 4.69
CA LEU A 295 21.53 -4.45 3.23
C LEU A 295 22.72 -3.74 2.58
N LYS A 296 23.30 -2.75 3.27
CA LYS A 296 24.52 -2.07 2.82
C LYS A 296 25.71 -3.04 2.83
N GLU A 297 25.92 -3.78 3.93
CA GLU A 297 27.00 -4.78 4.06
C GLU A 297 26.91 -5.88 3.00
N LYS A 298 25.68 -6.24 2.58
CA LYS A 298 25.41 -7.25 1.55
C LYS A 298 25.45 -6.72 0.13
N ASP A 299 25.66 -5.40 -0.07
CA ASP A 299 25.53 -4.73 -1.38
C ASP A 299 24.21 -5.07 -2.11
N SER A 300 23.13 -5.09 -1.35
CA SER A 300 21.83 -5.55 -1.86
C SER A 300 21.20 -4.54 -2.81
N LYS A 301 20.73 -5.02 -3.96
CA LYS A 301 19.98 -4.21 -4.93
C LYS A 301 18.65 -3.67 -4.37
N THR A 302 18.06 -4.33 -3.38
CA THR A 302 16.85 -3.86 -2.68
C THR A 302 17.09 -2.53 -1.98
N PHE A 303 18.35 -2.17 -1.71
CA PHE A 303 18.67 -0.88 -1.13
C PHE A 303 18.21 0.31 -1.98
N LEU A 304 18.15 0.15 -3.32
CA LEU A 304 17.66 1.18 -4.23
C LEU A 304 16.19 1.53 -4.05
N SER A 305 15.42 0.67 -3.40
CA SER A 305 14.01 0.93 -3.07
C SER A 305 13.79 1.47 -1.65
N MET A 306 14.87 1.60 -0.85
CA MET A 306 14.78 2.14 0.50
C MET A 306 14.52 3.65 0.49
N PRO A 307 14.03 4.25 1.60
CA PRO A 307 13.83 5.68 1.75
C PRO A 307 15.05 6.53 1.35
N ALA A 308 14.82 7.69 0.76
CA ALA A 308 15.88 8.58 0.31
C ALA A 308 16.93 8.90 1.40
N PRO A 309 16.59 9.13 2.68
CA PRO A 309 17.59 9.31 3.73
C PRO A 309 18.54 8.13 3.90
N MET A 310 18.03 6.89 3.75
CA MET A 310 18.83 5.68 3.82
C MET A 310 19.77 5.56 2.61
N GLN A 311 19.28 5.89 1.41
CA GLN A 311 20.07 5.86 0.18
C GLN A 311 21.21 6.88 0.22
N ILE A 312 20.96 8.11 0.69
CA ILE A 312 21.99 9.14 0.87
C ILE A 312 23.02 8.66 1.89
N TRP A 313 22.57 8.10 3.01
CA TRP A 313 23.46 7.56 4.04
C TRP A 313 24.36 6.44 3.47
N GLN A 314 23.80 5.51 2.68
CA GLN A 314 24.60 4.46 2.04
C GLN A 314 25.66 5.02 1.08
N ALA A 315 25.29 6.00 0.24
CA ALA A 315 26.16 6.53 -0.79
C ALA A 315 27.35 7.33 -0.22
N VAL A 316 27.21 7.90 0.98
CA VAL A 316 28.18 8.83 1.56
C VAL A 316 29.06 8.16 2.63
N THR A 317 28.52 7.16 3.35
CA THR A 317 29.28 6.51 4.44
C THR A 317 30.05 5.29 3.90
N GLU A 318 31.37 5.26 4.09
CA GLU A 318 32.19 4.07 3.77
C GLU A 318 32.31 3.11 4.95
N ASN A 319 32.59 3.61 6.17
CA ASN A 319 32.84 2.81 7.38
C ASN A 319 32.25 3.47 8.63
N ASP A 320 31.07 4.05 8.56
CA ASP A 320 30.52 4.82 9.66
C ASP A 320 29.68 3.97 10.59
N ASN A 321 29.96 4.06 11.91
CA ASN A 321 29.20 3.40 12.97
C ASN A 321 27.87 4.12 13.28
N THR A 322 27.49 5.11 12.48
CA THR A 322 26.24 5.86 12.69
C THR A 322 25.02 5.01 12.36
N ASP A 323 23.89 5.32 13.00
CA ASP A 323 22.65 4.64 12.70
C ASP A 323 22.07 5.10 11.38
N CYS A 324 21.61 4.14 10.57
CA CYS A 324 20.98 4.41 9.28
C CYS A 324 19.69 5.24 9.48
N PRO A 325 19.58 6.46 8.91
CA PRO A 325 18.41 7.31 9.10
C PRO A 325 17.24 6.82 8.23
N VAL A 326 16.10 6.55 8.84
CA VAL A 326 14.90 6.04 8.13
C VAL A 326 13.96 7.16 7.66
N THR A 327 13.90 8.26 8.41
CA THR A 327 12.98 9.36 8.15
C THR A 327 13.71 10.61 7.64
N VAL A 328 13.01 11.49 6.94
CA VAL A 328 13.56 12.78 6.50
C VAL A 328 14.11 13.60 7.68
N PRO A 329 13.42 13.74 8.84
CA PRO A 329 13.99 14.43 9.98
C PRO A 329 15.28 13.80 10.52
N SER A 330 15.34 12.45 10.64
CA SER A 330 16.54 11.75 11.09
C SER A 330 17.68 11.89 10.08
N GLY A 331 17.37 11.82 8.77
CA GLY A 331 18.33 12.03 7.69
C GLY A 331 18.91 13.44 7.67
N LYS A 332 18.05 14.44 7.86
CA LYS A 332 18.49 15.84 7.93
C LYS A 332 19.42 16.08 9.13
N LYS A 333 19.10 15.52 10.29
CA LYS A 333 19.96 15.61 11.48
C LYS A 333 21.32 14.98 11.21
N TRP A 334 21.33 13.73 10.74
CA TRP A 334 22.55 13.00 10.40
C TRP A 334 23.40 13.75 9.35
N LEU A 335 22.77 14.24 8.26
CA LEU A 335 23.48 14.97 7.20
C LEU A 335 24.10 16.28 7.71
N SER A 336 23.44 16.98 8.64
CA SER A 336 23.98 18.18 9.25
C SER A 336 25.23 17.89 10.10
N GLU A 337 25.24 16.78 10.83
CA GLU A 337 26.39 16.32 11.60
C GLU A 337 27.55 15.88 10.66
N TYR A 338 27.20 15.16 9.59
CA TYR A 338 28.16 14.74 8.56
C TYR A 338 28.84 15.94 7.87
N ALA A 339 28.05 16.95 7.49
CA ALA A 339 28.56 18.17 6.81
C ALA A 339 29.54 19.00 7.66
N GLN A 340 29.45 18.94 8.99
CA GLN A 340 30.42 19.63 9.88
C GLN A 340 31.82 19.00 9.80
N ASN A 341 31.90 17.70 9.49
CA ASN A 341 33.16 16.95 9.48
C ASN A 341 33.72 16.71 8.06
N HIS A 342 32.96 17.05 7.02
CA HIS A 342 33.31 16.77 5.63
C HIS A 342 33.15 18.02 4.77
N LYS A 343 34.06 18.21 3.82
CA LYS A 343 33.98 19.32 2.86
C LYS A 343 32.85 19.07 1.87
N MET A 344 31.83 19.89 1.92
CA MET A 344 30.74 19.88 0.91
C MET A 344 31.22 20.63 -0.34
N TYR A 345 30.98 20.03 -1.51
CA TYR A 345 31.26 20.68 -2.79
C TYR A 345 30.00 21.40 -3.27
N GLU A 346 30.19 22.58 -3.88
CA GLU A 346 29.07 23.24 -4.56
C GLU A 346 28.61 22.40 -5.74
N LEU A 347 27.29 22.23 -5.87
CA LEU A 347 26.69 21.57 -7.03
C LEU A 347 26.98 22.43 -8.26
N THR A 348 27.69 21.85 -9.22
CA THR A 348 27.75 22.47 -10.56
C THR A 348 26.32 22.47 -11.12
N PRO A 349 25.83 23.65 -11.60
CA PRO A 349 24.52 23.69 -12.20
C PRO A 349 24.46 22.70 -13.37
N GLU A 350 23.48 21.75 -13.29
CA GLU A 350 23.24 20.86 -14.41
C GLU A 350 22.96 21.66 -15.67
N ASN A 351 23.65 21.31 -16.76
CA ASN A 351 23.32 21.82 -18.07
C ASN A 351 21.93 21.29 -18.43
N ILE A 352 20.88 22.07 -18.14
CA ILE A 352 19.51 21.77 -18.57
C ILE A 352 19.57 21.62 -20.08
N GLN A 353 19.40 20.38 -20.57
CA GLN A 353 19.33 20.14 -22.01
C GLN A 353 18.18 21.01 -22.56
N LYS A 354 18.53 22.00 -23.41
CA LYS A 354 17.50 22.78 -24.07
C LYS A 354 16.76 21.87 -25.03
N HIS A 355 15.48 21.70 -24.78
CA HIS A 355 14.60 21.03 -25.72
C HIS A 355 14.51 21.79 -27.04
N SER A 356 14.12 21.10 -28.09
CA SER A 356 13.77 21.75 -29.37
C SER A 356 12.64 22.74 -29.16
N ASP A 357 12.68 23.90 -29.80
CA ASP A 357 11.56 24.86 -29.80
C ASP A 357 10.37 24.39 -30.64
N LYS A 358 10.46 23.19 -31.23
CA LYS A 358 9.38 22.60 -32.04
C LYS A 358 8.37 21.87 -31.16
N GLU A 359 7.13 22.30 -31.23
CA GLU A 359 6.02 21.64 -30.53
C GLU A 359 5.78 20.24 -31.12
N ALA A 360 5.78 19.22 -30.28
CA ALA A 360 5.41 17.85 -30.63
C ALA A 360 3.89 17.62 -30.42
N VAL A 361 3.36 18.13 -29.30
CA VAL A 361 1.94 18.08 -28.96
C VAL A 361 1.49 19.45 -28.48
N SER A 362 0.37 19.94 -28.98
CA SER A 362 -0.26 21.18 -28.52
C SER A 362 -1.75 20.92 -28.26
N LEU A 363 -2.18 21.15 -27.04
CA LEU A 363 -3.58 21.18 -26.60
C LEU A 363 -3.94 22.63 -26.32
N ASN A 364 -5.06 23.11 -26.89
CA ASN A 364 -5.50 24.49 -26.70
C ASN A 364 -6.98 24.51 -26.33
N ASP A 365 -7.29 24.99 -25.12
CA ASP A 365 -8.63 25.16 -24.55
C ASP A 365 -9.51 23.90 -24.70
N ILE A 366 -8.98 22.75 -24.27
CA ILE A 366 -9.63 21.43 -24.38
C ILE A 366 -10.73 21.28 -23.34
N TRP A 367 -11.95 21.04 -23.81
CA TRP A 367 -13.08 20.69 -22.96
C TRP A 367 -13.61 19.32 -23.37
N PHE A 368 -13.83 18.46 -22.36
CA PHE A 368 -14.27 17.09 -22.59
C PHE A 368 -15.17 16.57 -21.47
N ARG A 369 -16.20 15.84 -21.87
CA ARG A 369 -17.07 15.02 -21.02
C ARG A 369 -17.38 13.71 -21.72
N TYR A 370 -17.59 12.64 -20.98
CA TYR A 370 -17.93 11.34 -21.54
C TYR A 370 -19.38 11.28 -22.02
N GLU A 371 -20.32 11.87 -21.27
CA GLU A 371 -21.74 11.92 -21.60
C GLU A 371 -22.19 13.36 -21.83
N LYS A 372 -23.15 13.56 -22.74
CA LYS A 372 -23.65 14.91 -23.10
C LYS A 372 -24.23 15.68 -21.91
N SER A 373 -24.86 14.97 -20.95
CA SER A 373 -25.44 15.52 -19.72
C SER A 373 -24.50 15.43 -18.52
N GLY A 374 -23.32 14.81 -18.67
CA GLY A 374 -22.35 14.60 -17.60
C GLY A 374 -21.52 15.85 -17.26
N ALA A 375 -20.85 15.82 -16.13
CA ALA A 375 -19.91 16.85 -15.73
C ALA A 375 -18.67 16.86 -16.64
N ASP A 376 -18.11 18.05 -16.87
CA ASP A 376 -16.88 18.20 -17.62
C ASP A 376 -15.71 17.61 -16.83
N VAL A 377 -14.99 16.68 -17.46
CA VAL A 377 -13.78 16.05 -16.93
C VAL A 377 -12.56 16.92 -17.21
N LEU A 378 -12.49 17.52 -18.42
CA LEU A 378 -11.49 18.53 -18.75
C LEU A 378 -12.18 19.87 -18.97
N LYS A 379 -11.62 20.93 -18.40
CA LYS A 379 -12.21 22.28 -18.36
C LYS A 379 -11.18 23.31 -18.83
N GLY A 380 -11.01 23.44 -20.14
CA GLY A 380 -10.08 24.43 -20.72
C GLY A 380 -8.60 24.02 -20.58
N LEU A 381 -8.27 22.72 -20.69
CA LEU A 381 -6.89 22.26 -20.59
C LEU A 381 -6.07 22.79 -21.79
N SER A 382 -4.98 23.48 -21.48
CA SER A 382 -3.97 23.91 -22.45
C SER A 382 -2.60 23.37 -22.01
N LEU A 383 -1.90 22.71 -22.94
CA LEU A 383 -0.62 22.06 -22.69
C LEU A 383 0.21 22.04 -23.97
N LYS A 384 1.52 22.32 -23.87
CA LYS A 384 2.47 22.15 -24.95
C LYS A 384 3.57 21.21 -24.52
N ILE A 385 3.94 20.27 -25.38
CA ILE A 385 5.07 19.35 -25.20
C ILE A 385 5.96 19.50 -26.41
N TYR A 386 7.26 19.66 -26.16
CA TYR A 386 8.25 19.89 -27.20
C TYR A 386 8.95 18.60 -27.65
N GLN A 387 9.57 18.63 -28.83
CA GLN A 387 10.30 17.48 -29.33
C GLN A 387 11.52 17.16 -28.43
N GLY A 388 11.61 15.90 -27.98
CA GLY A 388 12.66 15.42 -27.07
C GLY A 388 12.38 15.73 -25.59
N GLU A 389 11.25 16.35 -25.27
CA GLU A 389 10.85 16.62 -23.89
C GLU A 389 10.28 15.38 -23.21
N PHE A 390 10.64 15.20 -21.94
CA PHE A 390 9.99 14.25 -21.03
C PHE A 390 9.02 15.02 -20.13
N ALA A 391 7.74 14.92 -20.41
CA ALA A 391 6.68 15.64 -19.69
C ALA A 391 5.91 14.71 -18.74
N ALA A 392 5.67 15.14 -17.50
CA ALA A 392 4.89 14.40 -16.51
C ALA A 392 3.56 15.13 -16.21
N ILE A 393 2.44 14.39 -16.23
CA ILE A 393 1.12 14.88 -15.84
C ILE A 393 0.80 14.35 -14.44
N LEU A 394 0.77 15.24 -13.44
CA LEU A 394 0.53 14.92 -12.04
C LEU A 394 -0.86 15.36 -11.58
N GLY A 395 -1.39 14.71 -10.55
CA GLY A 395 -2.68 15.06 -9.94
C GLY A 395 -3.35 13.85 -9.27
N GLY A 396 -4.35 14.09 -8.44
CA GLY A 396 -5.16 13.07 -7.78
C GLY A 396 -5.93 12.17 -8.75
N ASN A 397 -6.46 11.06 -8.24
CA ASN A 397 -7.32 10.18 -9.02
C ASN A 397 -8.62 10.89 -9.42
N GLY A 398 -9.14 10.59 -10.61
CA GLY A 398 -10.35 11.24 -11.14
C GLY A 398 -10.16 12.65 -11.73
N MET A 399 -8.95 13.24 -11.67
CA MET A 399 -8.66 14.60 -12.17
C MET A 399 -8.50 14.71 -13.71
N GLY A 400 -8.74 13.63 -14.44
CA GLY A 400 -8.72 13.66 -15.91
C GLY A 400 -7.36 13.40 -16.56
N LYS A 401 -6.33 12.93 -15.85
CA LYS A 401 -4.99 12.59 -16.40
C LYS A 401 -5.09 11.61 -17.58
N SER A 402 -5.72 10.46 -17.35
CA SER A 402 -5.92 9.44 -18.38
C SER A 402 -6.81 9.93 -19.54
N THR A 403 -7.77 10.82 -19.25
CA THR A 403 -8.62 11.46 -20.25
C THR A 403 -7.81 12.40 -21.13
N ALA A 404 -6.90 13.20 -20.55
CA ALA A 404 -6.00 14.05 -21.32
C ALA A 404 -5.09 13.23 -22.25
N LEU A 405 -4.50 12.13 -21.74
CA LEU A 405 -3.72 11.20 -22.56
C LEU A 405 -4.57 10.57 -23.68
N SER A 406 -5.80 10.14 -23.40
CA SER A 406 -6.67 9.55 -24.43
C SER A 406 -7.03 10.52 -25.54
N ILE A 407 -7.11 11.82 -25.25
CA ILE A 407 -7.31 12.87 -26.25
C ILE A 407 -6.04 13.08 -27.09
N ILE A 408 -4.86 13.11 -26.48
CA ILE A 408 -3.58 13.16 -27.20
C ILE A 408 -3.46 11.96 -28.14
N CYS A 409 -3.87 10.76 -27.69
CA CYS A 409 -3.86 9.54 -28.49
C CYS A 409 -4.99 9.47 -29.53
N SER A 410 -5.83 10.48 -29.64
CA SER A 410 -7.00 10.52 -30.53
C SER A 410 -8.03 9.40 -30.29
N LEU A 411 -8.00 8.76 -29.10
CA LEU A 411 -9.01 7.78 -28.67
C LEU A 411 -10.34 8.47 -28.32
N ASN A 412 -10.26 9.69 -27.78
CA ASN A 412 -11.40 10.52 -27.47
C ASN A 412 -11.28 11.88 -28.20
N LYS A 413 -12.42 12.43 -28.62
CA LYS A 413 -12.48 13.76 -29.27
C LYS A 413 -13.06 14.78 -28.29
N PRO A 414 -12.37 15.91 -28.04
CA PRO A 414 -12.92 17.00 -27.25
C PRO A 414 -14.09 17.64 -27.98
N TYR A 415 -15.10 18.13 -27.26
CA TYR A 415 -16.23 18.85 -27.87
C TYR A 415 -15.88 20.33 -28.10
N ARG A 416 -14.82 20.83 -27.47
CA ARG A 416 -14.27 22.17 -27.65
C ARG A 416 -12.75 22.14 -27.48
N GLY A 417 -12.07 23.03 -28.22
CA GLY A 417 -10.62 23.19 -28.25
C GLY A 417 -9.95 22.52 -29.44
N LYS A 418 -8.65 22.63 -29.53
CA LYS A 418 -7.84 22.13 -30.66
C LYS A 418 -6.70 21.25 -30.18
N VAL A 419 -6.52 20.10 -30.82
CA VAL A 419 -5.41 19.16 -30.59
C VAL A 419 -4.54 19.16 -31.84
N GLU A 420 -3.27 19.42 -31.69
CA GLU A 420 -2.27 19.36 -32.76
C GLU A 420 -1.14 18.44 -32.36
N ILE A 421 -0.78 17.52 -33.25
CA ILE A 421 0.33 16.59 -33.09
C ILE A 421 1.22 16.74 -34.30
N SER A 422 2.47 17.13 -34.09
CA SER A 422 3.42 17.36 -35.16
C SER A 422 4.20 16.08 -35.45
N PRO A 423 4.21 15.58 -36.70
CA PRO A 423 4.99 14.41 -37.06
C PRO A 423 6.48 14.70 -36.99
N LEU A 424 7.25 13.80 -36.38
CA LEU A 424 8.73 13.84 -36.35
C LEU A 424 9.34 13.77 -37.74
N ASN A 425 8.69 13.04 -38.66
CA ASN A 425 9.08 12.91 -40.07
C ASN A 425 7.84 12.73 -40.97
N LYS A 426 7.70 13.56 -41.98
CA LYS A 426 6.55 13.52 -42.93
C LYS A 426 6.46 12.22 -43.74
N ASN A 427 7.54 11.43 -43.82
CA ASN A 427 7.65 10.21 -44.62
C ASN A 427 7.75 8.92 -43.79
N SER A 428 7.52 8.96 -42.45
CA SER A 428 7.58 7.73 -41.65
C SER A 428 6.24 6.99 -41.70
N PHE A 429 6.30 5.70 -41.98
CA PHE A 429 5.17 4.78 -41.88
C PHE A 429 4.79 4.51 -40.41
N ASP A 430 5.46 5.16 -39.47
CA ASP A 430 5.30 4.93 -38.04
C ASP A 430 4.09 5.72 -37.51
N THR A 431 3.42 5.15 -36.54
CA THR A 431 2.35 5.81 -35.78
C THR A 431 2.88 7.08 -35.11
N LEU A 432 2.12 8.19 -35.22
CA LEU A 432 2.49 9.47 -34.61
C LEU A 432 2.58 9.37 -33.07
N VAL A 433 1.75 8.52 -32.48
CA VAL A 433 1.65 8.34 -31.02
C VAL A 433 1.60 6.87 -30.68
N ALA A 434 2.45 6.42 -29.77
CA ALA A 434 2.38 5.09 -29.15
C ALA A 434 1.79 5.25 -27.74
N VAL A 435 0.96 4.29 -27.34
CA VAL A 435 0.26 4.31 -26.03
C VAL A 435 0.56 3.03 -25.29
N LEU A 436 0.97 3.17 -24.03
CA LEU A 436 0.99 2.07 -23.06
C LEU A 436 -0.13 2.33 -22.04
N PRO A 437 -1.20 1.54 -22.03
CA PRO A 437 -2.28 1.68 -21.06
C PRO A 437 -1.86 1.25 -19.66
N GLN A 438 -2.64 1.65 -18.65
CA GLN A 438 -2.41 1.27 -17.24
C GLN A 438 -2.42 -0.25 -17.03
N ASN A 439 -3.30 -0.97 -17.74
CA ASN A 439 -3.27 -2.42 -17.80
C ASN A 439 -2.64 -2.88 -19.13
N PRO A 440 -1.37 -3.28 -19.16
CA PRO A 440 -0.70 -3.68 -20.39
C PRO A 440 -1.25 -5.00 -20.97
N GLN A 441 -1.93 -5.82 -20.18
CA GLN A 441 -2.54 -7.09 -20.64
C GLN A 441 -3.59 -6.86 -21.73
N THR A 442 -4.21 -5.68 -21.77
CA THR A 442 -5.17 -5.30 -22.82
C THR A 442 -4.55 -5.18 -24.20
N LEU A 443 -3.23 -5.09 -24.29
CA LEU A 443 -2.50 -5.01 -25.56
C LEU A 443 -2.08 -6.38 -26.10
N PHE A 444 -2.04 -7.41 -25.28
CA PHE A 444 -1.63 -8.74 -25.70
C PHE A 444 -2.77 -9.47 -26.41
N LEU A 445 -2.63 -9.66 -27.71
CA LEU A 445 -3.63 -10.29 -28.57
C LEU A 445 -3.29 -11.74 -28.93
N LYS A 446 -2.01 -12.10 -28.82
CA LYS A 446 -1.50 -13.42 -29.22
C LYS A 446 -1.06 -14.27 -28.01
N LYS A 447 -0.72 -15.52 -28.30
CA LYS A 447 -0.29 -16.50 -27.27
C LYS A 447 1.18 -16.36 -26.87
N THR A 448 1.99 -15.81 -27.75
CA THR A 448 3.43 -15.66 -27.52
C THR A 448 3.88 -14.23 -27.73
N VAL A 449 4.93 -13.84 -27.01
CA VAL A 449 5.55 -12.51 -27.12
C VAL A 449 5.99 -12.21 -28.55
N LEU A 450 6.56 -13.21 -29.23
CA LEU A 450 7.03 -13.05 -30.58
C LEU A 450 5.89 -12.76 -31.57
N GLU A 451 4.76 -13.46 -31.44
CA GLU A 451 3.57 -13.22 -32.27
C GLU A 451 3.01 -11.83 -32.04
N ASP A 452 2.92 -11.36 -30.79
CA ASP A 452 2.46 -9.99 -30.48
C ASP A 452 3.39 -8.93 -31.07
N LEU A 453 4.70 -9.14 -31.06
CA LEU A 453 5.64 -8.22 -31.69
C LEU A 453 5.47 -8.14 -33.22
N TYR A 454 5.10 -9.24 -33.87
CA TYR A 454 4.81 -9.24 -35.30
C TYR A 454 3.45 -8.64 -35.63
N GLU A 455 2.45 -8.77 -34.75
CA GLU A 455 1.09 -8.22 -34.94
C GLU A 455 1.08 -6.71 -35.17
N VAL A 456 2.02 -5.98 -34.55
CA VAL A 456 2.19 -4.53 -34.73
C VAL A 456 2.37 -4.15 -36.21
N PHE A 457 2.85 -5.09 -37.04
CA PHE A 457 3.09 -4.87 -38.46
C PHE A 457 1.95 -5.38 -39.36
N ASP A 458 0.89 -5.92 -38.76
CA ASP A 458 -0.24 -6.39 -39.55
C ASP A 458 -0.93 -5.25 -40.31
N GLY A 459 -1.34 -5.50 -41.55
CA GLY A 459 -1.88 -4.48 -42.44
C GLY A 459 -0.88 -3.45 -42.98
N ARG A 460 0.42 -3.51 -42.58
CA ARG A 460 1.47 -2.57 -43.05
C ARG A 460 2.30 -3.18 -44.20
N LYS A 461 2.56 -2.36 -45.22
CA LYS A 461 3.43 -2.75 -46.35
C LYS A 461 4.92 -2.60 -45.97
N ILE A 462 5.43 -3.51 -45.16
CA ILE A 462 6.83 -3.56 -44.71
C ILE A 462 7.42 -4.89 -45.13
N SER A 463 8.69 -4.89 -45.63
CA SER A 463 9.38 -6.11 -46.05
C SER A 463 9.61 -7.06 -44.86
N LYS A 464 9.72 -8.36 -45.12
CA LYS A 464 9.96 -9.37 -44.09
C LYS A 464 11.27 -9.11 -43.34
N GLU A 465 12.32 -8.75 -44.06
CA GLU A 465 13.64 -8.44 -43.49
C GLU A 465 13.60 -7.23 -42.54
N GLU A 466 12.84 -6.19 -42.90
CA GLU A 466 12.67 -5.01 -42.04
C GLU A 466 11.81 -5.30 -40.79
N LYS A 467 10.80 -6.17 -40.90
CA LYS A 467 10.04 -6.65 -39.74
C LYS A 467 10.95 -7.39 -38.75
N GLU A 468 11.73 -8.37 -39.26
CA GLU A 468 12.67 -9.15 -38.45
C GLU A 468 13.72 -8.25 -37.78
N ARG A 469 14.26 -7.28 -38.51
CA ARG A 469 15.21 -6.30 -37.97
C ARG A 469 14.63 -5.51 -36.81
N ARG A 470 13.40 -4.99 -36.95
CA ARG A 470 12.71 -4.20 -35.91
C ARG A 470 12.34 -5.05 -34.70
N VAL A 471 11.84 -6.28 -34.92
CA VAL A 471 11.53 -7.21 -33.82
C VAL A 471 12.80 -7.55 -33.03
N THR A 472 13.89 -7.92 -33.73
CA THR A 472 15.18 -8.24 -33.10
C THR A 472 15.72 -7.06 -32.29
N ALA A 473 15.59 -5.84 -32.82
CA ALA A 473 16.00 -4.62 -32.12
C ALA A 473 15.17 -4.39 -30.85
N ALA A 474 13.84 -4.59 -30.92
CA ALA A 474 12.95 -4.46 -29.77
C ALA A 474 13.23 -5.50 -28.68
N VAL A 475 13.39 -6.77 -29.06
CA VAL A 475 13.76 -7.88 -28.14
C VAL A 475 15.07 -7.55 -27.41
N LYS A 476 16.09 -7.11 -28.16
CA LYS A 476 17.38 -6.73 -27.56
C LYS A 476 17.27 -5.53 -26.63
N LEU A 477 16.50 -4.50 -27.01
CA LEU A 477 16.28 -3.30 -26.19
C LEU A 477 15.56 -3.63 -24.89
N CYS A 478 14.52 -4.48 -24.96
CA CYS A 478 13.71 -4.87 -23.81
C CYS A 478 14.31 -6.04 -23.00
N ARG A 479 15.44 -6.61 -23.44
CA ARG A 479 16.10 -7.78 -22.80
C ARG A 479 15.16 -9.00 -22.67
N LEU A 480 14.33 -9.23 -23.68
CA LEU A 480 13.41 -10.38 -23.79
C LEU A 480 14.11 -11.62 -24.34
#